data_9805d279d1bdfcb48564fe76c5e9cf41
#
_entry.id   9805d279d1bdfcb48564fe76c5e9cf41
#
_cell.length_a   1.000
_cell.length_b   1.000
_cell.length_c   1.000
_cell.angle_alpha   90.00
_cell.angle_beta   90.00
_cell.angle_gamma   90.00
#
_symmetry.space_group_name_H-M   'P 1'
#
loop_
_entity.id
_entity.type
_entity.pdbx_description
1 polymer ?
#
loop_
_entity_poly.entity_id
_entity_poly.type
_entity_poly.pdbx_seq_one_letter_code
_entity_poly.pdbx_strand_id
1 'polypeptide(L)'
;MEEKIKELRAAIEQASADVTDKARLSDFWQKYLSKNGEVAGLTKSLRDVPKEDRPAVGKTINEFKQWAEAQYQALSEQVEKAALEARNAAETVDITMPAKIRQTGSLHPITLVKNEIIDVFAGMGFEIYEGPEIEDDDHNFTRLNVPKNHPARDMQDTFYVADDIVLRTQTSGGQIRVMDMEKPPIKVLVPGRVFRSDSDATHSPMFHQMEGLVVDKGITLCDLQGMLDKFVQALFGADVKTRLRPSYFPFTEPSVAVDVSCFECGGKGCPLCKHTGWIEVLGAGVVHHSVLENCGIDPNVYSGFAFGIGIERIAMLKYGINNIGLMFENDLRFLKQFED
;
A
#
# COMPACT_ATOMS: atom_id res chain seq x y z
N MET A 1 -26.07 68.31 -38.28
CA MET A 1 -25.87 67.31 -37.17
C MET A 1 -25.91 65.91 -37.71
N GLU A 2 -26.90 65.50 -38.47
CA GLU A 2 -27.00 64.14 -39.07
C GLU A 2 -25.80 63.76 -39.93
N GLU A 3 -25.26 64.67 -40.71
CA GLU A 3 -24.06 64.44 -41.52
C GLU A 3 -22.81 64.08 -40.68
N LYS A 4 -22.59 64.82 -39.58
CA LYS A 4 -21.53 64.51 -38.62
C LYS A 4 -21.69 63.17 -37.94
N ILE A 5 -22.94 62.75 -37.64
CA ILE A 5 -23.21 61.40 -37.06
C ILE A 5 -22.91 60.34 -38.10
N LYS A 6 -23.24 60.53 -39.38
CA LYS A 6 -22.92 59.58 -40.46
C LYS A 6 -21.42 59.44 -40.67
N GLU A 7 -20.69 60.54 -40.71
CA GLU A 7 -19.22 60.56 -40.84
C GLU A 7 -18.54 59.83 -39.65
N LEU A 8 -19.00 60.11 -38.42
CA LEU A 8 -18.43 59.48 -37.24
C LEU A 8 -18.79 58.04 -37.15
N ARG A 9 -20.00 57.61 -37.60
CA ARG A 9 -20.40 56.21 -37.71
C ARG A 9 -19.48 55.45 -38.69
N ALA A 10 -19.23 55.98 -39.87
CA ALA A 10 -18.34 55.39 -40.83
C ALA A 10 -16.87 55.31 -40.30
N ALA A 11 -16.41 56.33 -39.56
CA ALA A 11 -15.10 56.30 -38.92
C ALA A 11 -14.98 55.23 -37.82
N ILE A 12 -16.02 55.03 -37.04
CA ILE A 12 -16.09 53.98 -35.99
C ILE A 12 -16.12 52.59 -36.65
N GLU A 13 -16.91 52.39 -37.70
CA GLU A 13 -17.00 51.12 -38.44
C GLU A 13 -15.65 50.78 -39.07
N GLN A 14 -14.95 51.76 -39.67
CA GLN A 14 -13.63 51.57 -40.27
C GLN A 14 -12.57 51.26 -39.18
N ALA A 15 -12.57 52.03 -38.08
CA ALA A 15 -11.64 51.80 -36.99
C ALA A 15 -11.88 50.46 -36.27
N SER A 16 -13.11 49.97 -36.25
CA SER A 16 -13.47 48.66 -35.66
C SER A 16 -12.74 47.52 -36.35
N ALA A 17 -12.52 47.60 -37.64
CA ALA A 17 -11.79 46.55 -38.41
C ALA A 17 -10.31 46.42 -38.01
N ASP A 18 -9.72 47.49 -37.45
CA ASP A 18 -8.30 47.50 -37.05
C ASP A 18 -8.08 47.11 -35.58
N VAL A 19 -9.15 46.84 -34.81
CA VAL A 19 -9.02 46.43 -33.42
C VAL A 19 -8.78 44.94 -33.29
N THR A 20 -7.53 44.56 -33.11
CA THR A 20 -7.09 43.15 -33.03
C THR A 20 -6.59 42.72 -31.65
N ASP A 21 -6.30 43.68 -30.77
CA ASP A 21 -5.73 43.44 -29.45
C ASP A 21 -6.24 44.43 -28.38
N LYS A 22 -5.93 44.16 -27.11
CA LYS A 22 -6.35 45.01 -25.98
C LYS A 22 -5.79 46.42 -26.03
N ALA A 23 -4.64 46.65 -26.60
CA ALA A 23 -4.06 48.01 -26.70
C ALA A 23 -4.86 48.84 -27.70
N ARG A 24 -5.15 48.31 -28.87
CA ARG A 24 -6.00 48.95 -29.90
C ARG A 24 -7.44 49.15 -29.44
N LEU A 25 -7.97 48.16 -28.67
CA LEU A 25 -9.28 48.31 -28.04
C LEU A 25 -9.32 49.48 -27.04
N SER A 26 -8.26 49.67 -26.26
CA SER A 26 -8.12 50.79 -25.33
C SER A 26 -8.02 52.14 -26.10
N ASP A 27 -7.22 52.20 -27.16
CA ASP A 27 -7.09 53.38 -28.00
C ASP A 27 -8.40 53.74 -28.68
N PHE A 28 -9.15 52.73 -29.15
CA PHE A 28 -10.51 52.93 -29.72
C PHE A 28 -11.45 53.52 -28.69
N TRP A 29 -11.46 52.98 -27.45
CA TRP A 29 -12.29 53.53 -26.39
C TRP A 29 -11.91 54.99 -26.03
N GLN A 30 -10.60 55.27 -25.90
CA GLN A 30 -10.14 56.62 -25.58
C GLN A 30 -10.53 57.61 -26.65
N LYS A 31 -10.39 57.28 -27.93
CA LYS A 31 -10.68 58.17 -29.08
C LYS A 31 -12.19 58.43 -29.21
N TYR A 32 -13.02 57.41 -29.12
CA TYR A 32 -14.44 57.55 -29.47
C TYR A 32 -15.38 57.65 -28.23
N LEU A 33 -15.22 56.86 -27.20
CA LEU A 33 -16.18 56.67 -26.15
C LEU A 33 -15.80 57.31 -24.80
N SER A 34 -14.54 57.75 -24.63
CA SER A 34 -14.11 58.41 -23.38
C SER A 34 -14.86 59.73 -23.13
N LYS A 35 -14.72 60.26 -21.92
CA LYS A 35 -15.31 61.56 -21.54
C LYS A 35 -14.90 62.73 -22.46
N ASN A 36 -13.74 62.64 -23.10
CA ASN A 36 -13.20 63.58 -24.07
C ASN A 36 -13.22 63.03 -25.51
N GLY A 37 -13.83 61.87 -25.72
CA GLY A 37 -13.93 61.25 -27.04
C GLY A 37 -14.90 61.96 -27.97
N GLU A 38 -14.86 61.54 -29.24
CA GLU A 38 -15.60 62.18 -30.32
C GLU A 38 -17.13 62.09 -30.14
N VAL A 39 -17.62 60.95 -29.58
CA VAL A 39 -19.05 60.78 -29.25
C VAL A 39 -19.49 61.74 -28.16
N ALA A 40 -18.65 61.96 -27.14
CA ALA A 40 -18.96 62.96 -26.10
C ALA A 40 -18.95 64.40 -26.62
N GLY A 41 -18.13 64.64 -27.66
CA GLY A 41 -18.10 65.92 -28.38
C GLY A 41 -19.45 66.29 -29.04
N LEU A 42 -20.12 65.27 -29.63
CA LEU A 42 -21.46 65.48 -30.22
C LEU A 42 -22.51 65.89 -29.16
N THR A 43 -22.43 65.40 -27.96
CA THR A 43 -23.34 65.77 -26.84
C THR A 43 -23.10 67.20 -26.41
N LYS A 44 -21.84 67.70 -26.45
CA LYS A 44 -21.50 69.08 -26.14
C LYS A 44 -22.04 70.07 -27.21
N SER A 45 -21.99 69.70 -28.51
CA SER A 45 -22.54 70.51 -29.61
C SER A 45 -24.07 70.57 -29.66
N LEU A 46 -24.80 69.84 -28.81
CA LEU A 46 -26.26 69.99 -28.65
C LEU A 46 -26.64 71.42 -28.11
N ARG A 47 -25.72 72.13 -27.50
CA ARG A 47 -25.95 73.52 -27.01
C ARG A 47 -26.08 74.50 -28.16
N ASP A 48 -25.53 74.19 -29.31
CA ASP A 48 -25.53 75.11 -30.51
C ASP A 48 -26.76 74.89 -31.39
N VAL A 49 -27.68 73.94 -30.99
CA VAL A 49 -28.89 73.61 -31.72
C VAL A 49 -30.04 74.48 -31.19
N PRO A 50 -30.95 75.02 -32.07
CA PRO A 50 -32.19 75.70 -31.67
C PRO A 50 -33.01 74.96 -30.64
N LYS A 51 -33.65 75.67 -29.69
CA LYS A 51 -34.35 75.02 -28.57
C LYS A 51 -35.47 74.06 -28.99
N GLU A 52 -36.09 74.32 -30.13
CA GLU A 52 -37.21 73.55 -30.69
C GLU A 52 -36.72 72.15 -31.22
N ASP A 53 -35.54 72.07 -31.76
CA ASP A 53 -34.97 70.82 -32.38
C ASP A 53 -34.17 69.98 -31.38
N ARG A 54 -33.81 70.54 -30.18
CA ARG A 54 -32.99 69.82 -29.19
C ARG A 54 -33.51 68.47 -28.77
N PRO A 55 -34.85 68.23 -28.55
CA PRO A 55 -35.34 66.94 -28.16
C PRO A 55 -35.12 65.85 -29.22
N ALA A 56 -35.36 66.20 -30.48
CA ALA A 56 -35.20 65.25 -31.61
C ALA A 56 -33.75 64.92 -31.84
N VAL A 57 -32.88 65.95 -31.91
CA VAL A 57 -31.42 65.76 -32.05
C VAL A 57 -30.82 65.04 -30.86
N GLY A 58 -31.27 65.32 -29.64
CA GLY A 58 -30.85 64.63 -28.42
C GLY A 58 -31.14 63.13 -28.44
N LYS A 59 -32.34 62.74 -28.95
CA LYS A 59 -32.69 61.35 -29.15
C LYS A 59 -31.77 60.62 -30.13
N THR A 60 -31.48 61.24 -31.29
CA THR A 60 -30.59 60.69 -32.31
C THR A 60 -29.17 60.53 -31.80
N ILE A 61 -28.65 61.50 -31.01
CA ILE A 61 -27.30 61.39 -30.41
C ILE A 61 -27.27 60.26 -29.36
N ASN A 62 -28.35 60.06 -28.59
CA ASN A 62 -28.39 59.01 -27.62
C ASN A 62 -28.46 57.61 -28.27
N GLU A 63 -29.25 57.48 -29.31
CA GLU A 63 -29.31 56.23 -30.14
C GLU A 63 -27.94 55.93 -30.74
N PHE A 64 -27.24 56.92 -31.25
CA PHE A 64 -25.88 56.75 -31.77
C PHE A 64 -24.88 56.39 -30.71
N LYS A 65 -24.97 56.96 -29.53
CA LYS A 65 -24.12 56.62 -28.38
C LYS A 65 -24.33 55.17 -27.95
N GLN A 66 -25.58 54.72 -27.85
CA GLN A 66 -25.90 53.31 -27.54
C GLN A 66 -25.36 52.36 -28.60
N TRP A 67 -25.48 52.73 -29.87
CA TRP A 67 -24.90 51.96 -30.97
C TRP A 67 -23.37 51.84 -30.86
N ALA A 68 -22.67 52.95 -30.61
CA ALA A 68 -21.24 52.99 -30.44
C ALA A 68 -20.72 52.17 -29.24
N GLU A 69 -21.47 52.24 -28.11
CA GLU A 69 -21.21 51.43 -26.93
C GLU A 69 -21.41 49.92 -27.23
N ALA A 70 -22.45 49.56 -28.00
CA ALA A 70 -22.69 48.16 -28.41
C ALA A 70 -21.59 47.67 -29.37
N GLN A 71 -21.07 48.49 -30.29
CA GLN A 71 -19.93 48.14 -31.13
C GLN A 71 -18.68 47.88 -30.26
N TYR A 72 -18.37 48.70 -29.31
CA TYR A 72 -17.25 48.50 -28.41
C TYR A 72 -17.37 47.21 -27.62
N GLN A 73 -18.56 46.92 -27.10
CA GLN A 73 -18.84 45.65 -26.36
C GLN A 73 -18.55 44.42 -27.25
N ALA A 74 -19.05 44.43 -28.50
CA ALA A 74 -18.81 43.34 -29.42
C ALA A 74 -17.33 43.15 -29.76
N LEU A 75 -16.58 44.29 -29.96
CA LEU A 75 -15.13 44.26 -30.18
C LEU A 75 -14.39 43.74 -28.91
N SER A 76 -14.80 44.11 -27.73
CA SER A 76 -14.19 43.62 -26.49
C SER A 76 -14.35 42.09 -26.36
N GLU A 77 -15.55 41.58 -26.62
CA GLU A 77 -15.81 40.12 -26.61
C GLU A 77 -14.99 39.38 -27.67
N GLN A 78 -14.85 39.95 -28.86
CA GLN A 78 -14.00 39.38 -29.94
C GLN A 78 -12.52 39.34 -29.54
N VAL A 79 -11.97 40.42 -28.99
CA VAL A 79 -10.58 40.48 -28.54
C VAL A 79 -10.30 39.55 -27.39
N GLU A 80 -11.22 39.45 -26.43
CA GLU A 80 -11.12 38.52 -25.30
C GLU A 80 -11.18 37.05 -25.77
N LYS A 81 -12.10 36.73 -26.68
CA LYS A 81 -12.22 35.39 -27.26
C LYS A 81 -10.97 35.00 -28.02
N ALA A 82 -10.46 35.89 -28.89
CA ALA A 82 -9.22 35.66 -29.64
C ALA A 82 -8.01 35.48 -28.71
N ALA A 83 -7.90 36.28 -27.65
CA ALA A 83 -6.85 36.14 -26.67
C ALA A 83 -6.93 34.81 -25.89
N LEU A 84 -8.14 34.37 -25.57
CA LEU A 84 -8.35 33.07 -24.90
C LEU A 84 -8.00 31.91 -25.84
N GLU A 85 -8.41 31.98 -27.10
CA GLU A 85 -8.09 30.96 -28.11
C GLU A 85 -6.58 30.86 -28.33
N ALA A 86 -5.91 32.00 -28.45
CA ALA A 86 -4.43 32.06 -28.61
C ALA A 86 -3.72 31.47 -27.37
N ARG A 87 -4.21 31.76 -26.19
CA ARG A 87 -3.69 31.20 -24.95
C ARG A 87 -3.91 29.70 -24.90
N ASN A 88 -5.11 29.21 -25.19
CA ASN A 88 -5.42 27.79 -25.18
C ASN A 88 -4.55 27.02 -26.21
N ALA A 89 -4.33 27.62 -27.39
CA ALA A 89 -3.44 27.03 -28.42
C ALA A 89 -1.99 26.94 -27.94
N ALA A 90 -1.50 27.99 -27.25
CA ALA A 90 -0.14 28.02 -26.72
C ALA A 90 0.05 27.06 -25.49
N GLU A 91 -0.99 26.85 -24.70
CA GLU A 91 -0.99 25.99 -23.51
C GLU A 91 -1.41 24.53 -23.84
N THR A 92 -1.70 24.20 -25.11
CA THR A 92 -2.07 22.84 -25.50
C THR A 92 -0.92 21.88 -25.27
N VAL A 93 -1.13 20.88 -24.42
CA VAL A 93 -0.18 19.80 -24.15
C VAL A 93 -0.57 18.58 -24.94
N ASP A 94 0.40 17.95 -25.60
CA ASP A 94 0.19 16.67 -26.29
C ASP A 94 -0.01 15.56 -25.27
N ILE A 95 -1.26 15.18 -25.05
CA ILE A 95 -1.66 14.10 -24.13
C ILE A 95 -1.42 12.69 -24.70
N THR A 96 -1.01 12.58 -25.96
CA THR A 96 -0.64 11.29 -26.57
C THR A 96 0.79 10.88 -26.25
N MET A 97 1.62 11.79 -25.75
CA MET A 97 2.95 11.45 -25.28
C MET A 97 2.86 10.56 -24.03
N PRO A 98 3.58 9.41 -24.04
CA PRO A 98 3.58 8.54 -22.88
C PRO A 98 4.17 9.25 -21.67
N ALA A 99 3.49 9.15 -20.52
CA ALA A 99 4.02 9.66 -19.27
C ALA A 99 5.32 8.93 -18.90
N LYS A 100 6.29 9.63 -18.29
CA LYS A 100 7.43 8.96 -17.67
C LYS A 100 6.91 8.12 -16.51
N ILE A 101 6.87 6.81 -16.72
CA ILE A 101 6.53 5.85 -15.67
C ILE A 101 7.65 5.94 -14.62
N ARG A 102 7.32 6.39 -13.42
CA ARG A 102 8.23 6.24 -12.28
C ARG A 102 8.19 4.77 -11.88
N GLN A 103 9.35 4.11 -11.91
CA GLN A 103 9.47 2.78 -11.34
C GLN A 103 9.30 2.93 -9.83
N THR A 104 8.20 2.42 -9.30
CA THR A 104 7.99 2.24 -7.86
C THR A 104 8.61 0.90 -7.48
N GLY A 105 9.33 0.84 -6.35
CA GLY A 105 9.79 -0.44 -5.82
C GLY A 105 8.60 -1.22 -5.24
N SER A 106 8.73 -2.54 -5.19
CA SER A 106 7.79 -3.44 -4.54
C SER A 106 8.39 -4.04 -3.26
N LEU A 107 7.54 -4.50 -2.37
CA LEU A 107 7.99 -5.31 -1.24
C LEU A 107 8.34 -6.73 -1.74
N HIS A 108 9.39 -7.31 -1.17
CA HIS A 108 9.76 -8.69 -1.42
C HIS A 108 8.63 -9.65 -1.02
N PRO A 109 8.33 -10.74 -1.76
CA PRO A 109 7.22 -11.65 -1.44
C PRO A 109 7.27 -12.24 -0.03
N ILE A 110 8.47 -12.50 0.51
CA ILE A 110 8.63 -12.91 1.92
C ILE A 110 8.13 -11.81 2.86
N THR A 111 8.45 -10.54 2.58
CA THR A 111 8.00 -9.40 3.40
C THR A 111 6.49 -9.22 3.33
N LEU A 112 5.89 -9.39 2.14
CA LEU A 112 4.43 -9.33 1.96
C LEU A 112 3.74 -10.37 2.83
N VAL A 113 4.18 -11.64 2.75
CA VAL A 113 3.60 -12.73 3.53
C VAL A 113 3.87 -12.55 5.03
N LYS A 114 5.09 -12.15 5.41
CA LYS A 114 5.42 -11.84 6.82
C LYS A 114 4.46 -10.81 7.40
N ASN A 115 4.25 -9.70 6.69
CA ASN A 115 3.38 -8.62 7.16
C ASN A 115 1.92 -9.09 7.26
N GLU A 116 1.42 -9.82 6.27
CA GLU A 116 0.07 -10.36 6.29
C GLU A 116 -0.17 -11.33 7.48
N ILE A 117 0.79 -12.21 7.78
CA ILE A 117 0.72 -13.09 8.94
C ILE A 117 0.72 -12.26 10.24
N ILE A 118 1.60 -11.27 10.34
CA ILE A 118 1.66 -10.35 11.50
C ILE A 118 0.31 -9.66 11.69
N ASP A 119 -0.29 -9.11 10.64
CA ASP A 119 -1.56 -8.38 10.72
C ASP A 119 -2.69 -9.29 11.22
N VAL A 120 -2.74 -10.54 10.74
CA VAL A 120 -3.72 -11.53 11.22
C VAL A 120 -3.56 -11.81 12.71
N PHE A 121 -2.33 -12.09 13.18
CA PHE A 121 -2.09 -12.42 14.58
C PHE A 121 -2.17 -11.19 15.50
N ALA A 122 -1.73 -10.01 15.03
CA ALA A 122 -1.92 -8.75 15.78
C ALA A 122 -3.43 -8.45 15.98
N GLY A 123 -4.26 -8.71 14.96
CA GLY A 123 -5.71 -8.64 15.05
C GLY A 123 -6.32 -9.65 16.06
N MET A 124 -5.60 -10.73 16.36
CA MET A 124 -5.97 -11.70 17.42
C MET A 124 -5.37 -11.33 18.80
N GLY A 125 -4.64 -10.21 18.91
CA GLY A 125 -4.06 -9.71 20.15
C GLY A 125 -2.69 -10.31 20.49
N PHE A 126 -1.91 -10.76 19.48
CA PHE A 126 -0.52 -11.15 19.69
C PHE A 126 0.39 -9.91 19.69
N GLU A 127 1.33 -9.88 20.61
CA GLU A 127 2.45 -8.95 20.61
C GLU A 127 3.58 -9.48 19.73
N ILE A 128 4.40 -8.60 19.18
CA ILE A 128 5.50 -8.98 18.29
C ILE A 128 6.80 -8.80 19.04
N TYR A 129 7.60 -9.86 19.12
CA TYR A 129 8.94 -9.84 19.73
C TYR A 129 10.00 -10.26 18.72
N GLU A 130 10.98 -9.40 18.46
CA GLU A 130 12.13 -9.73 17.61
C GLU A 130 13.33 -10.09 18.51
N GLY A 131 13.71 -11.37 18.48
CA GLY A 131 14.87 -11.88 19.21
C GLY A 131 16.18 -11.78 18.43
N PRO A 132 17.34 -12.02 19.09
CA PRO A 132 18.65 -12.00 18.45
C PRO A 132 18.82 -13.19 17.48
N GLU A 133 19.58 -12.99 16.39
CA GLU A 133 19.93 -14.05 15.43
C GLU A 133 21.09 -14.92 15.92
N ILE A 134 22.01 -14.34 16.68
CA ILE A 134 23.08 -15.06 17.38
C ILE A 134 22.55 -15.36 18.78
N GLU A 135 22.43 -16.64 19.10
CA GLU A 135 21.78 -17.10 20.32
C GLU A 135 22.73 -18.00 21.11
N ASP A 136 22.55 -18.05 22.42
CA ASP A 136 23.24 -19.05 23.22
C ASP A 136 22.56 -20.43 23.13
N ASP A 137 23.33 -21.46 23.44
CA ASP A 137 22.88 -22.84 23.42
C ASP A 137 21.72 -23.09 24.41
N ASP A 138 21.67 -22.36 25.49
CA ASP A 138 20.67 -22.53 26.54
C ASP A 138 19.27 -22.13 26.02
N HIS A 139 19.16 -20.95 25.43
CA HIS A 139 17.89 -20.48 24.83
C HIS A 139 17.51 -21.22 23.55
N ASN A 140 18.51 -21.62 22.72
CA ASN A 140 18.21 -22.28 21.44
C ASN A 140 17.84 -23.75 21.62
N PHE A 141 18.32 -24.43 22.67
CA PHE A 141 18.17 -25.86 22.85
C PHE A 141 17.78 -26.29 24.28
N THR A 142 18.64 -26.01 25.27
CA THR A 142 18.54 -26.64 26.59
C THR A 142 17.22 -26.33 27.28
N ARG A 143 16.83 -25.08 27.32
CA ARG A 143 15.56 -24.63 27.94
C ARG A 143 14.32 -25.03 27.15
N LEU A 144 14.50 -25.36 25.88
CA LEU A 144 13.47 -25.94 25.00
C LEU A 144 13.35 -27.46 25.12
N ASN A 145 13.81 -28.03 26.24
CA ASN A 145 13.79 -29.47 26.50
C ASN A 145 14.62 -30.32 25.50
N VAL A 146 15.70 -29.72 24.95
CA VAL A 146 16.66 -30.37 24.05
C VAL A 146 18.04 -30.42 24.73
N PRO A 147 18.30 -31.36 25.64
CA PRO A 147 19.58 -31.46 26.33
C PRO A 147 20.75 -31.85 25.38
N LYS A 148 22.01 -31.64 25.83
CA LYS A 148 23.21 -31.82 24.99
C LYS A 148 23.30 -33.18 24.28
N ASN A 149 22.78 -34.24 24.89
CA ASN A 149 22.82 -35.59 24.34
C ASN A 149 21.49 -36.03 23.70
N HIS A 150 20.59 -35.13 23.41
CA HIS A 150 19.30 -35.47 22.81
C HIS A 150 19.46 -35.74 21.30
N PRO A 151 18.92 -36.87 20.76
CA PRO A 151 19.07 -37.18 19.32
C PRO A 151 18.52 -36.12 18.39
N ALA A 152 17.48 -35.37 18.80
CA ALA A 152 16.94 -34.28 17.99
C ALA A 152 17.93 -33.11 17.73
N ARG A 153 19.02 -33.01 18.53
CA ARG A 153 20.09 -32.03 18.33
C ARG A 153 20.96 -32.36 17.09
N ASP A 154 21.23 -33.64 16.91
CA ASP A 154 22.07 -34.11 15.81
C ASP A 154 21.35 -34.00 14.44
N MET A 155 20.03 -33.89 14.46
CA MET A 155 19.18 -33.74 13.26
C MET A 155 19.10 -32.27 12.77
N GLN A 156 19.64 -31.34 13.54
CA GLN A 156 19.66 -29.92 13.18
C GLN A 156 21.10 -29.55 12.84
N ASP A 157 21.42 -29.46 11.58
CA ASP A 157 22.71 -28.96 11.12
C ASP A 157 22.88 -27.50 11.52
N THR A 158 23.52 -27.30 12.67
CA THR A 158 23.63 -26.00 13.37
C THR A 158 24.93 -25.32 13.03
N PHE A 159 24.88 -24.02 12.73
CA PHE A 159 26.07 -23.19 12.63
C PHE A 159 26.51 -22.70 14.01
N TYR A 160 27.61 -23.21 14.52
CA TYR A 160 28.25 -22.76 15.75
C TYR A 160 29.20 -21.59 15.48
N VAL A 161 29.04 -20.51 16.21
CA VAL A 161 29.92 -19.32 16.19
C VAL A 161 31.02 -19.47 17.24
N ALA A 162 30.70 -20.10 18.37
CA ALA A 162 31.61 -20.49 19.46
C ALA A 162 31.01 -21.73 20.15
N ASP A 163 31.67 -22.26 21.17
CA ASP A 163 31.31 -23.54 21.81
C ASP A 163 29.83 -23.59 22.30
N ASP A 164 29.33 -22.49 22.84
CA ASP A 164 27.95 -22.39 23.34
C ASP A 164 27.14 -21.24 22.65
N ILE A 165 27.62 -20.78 21.49
CA ILE A 165 26.97 -19.71 20.71
C ILE A 165 26.67 -20.20 19.30
N VAL A 166 25.42 -20.04 18.87
CA VAL A 166 24.93 -20.52 17.59
C VAL A 166 24.25 -19.42 16.77
N LEU A 167 24.22 -19.60 15.46
CA LEU A 167 23.16 -18.95 14.68
C LEU A 167 21.87 -19.71 14.96
N ARG A 168 20.82 -19.03 15.43
CA ARG A 168 19.59 -19.69 15.87
C ARG A 168 18.99 -20.56 14.78
N THR A 169 18.63 -21.78 15.13
CA THR A 169 18.04 -22.78 14.23
C THR A 169 16.51 -22.64 14.13
N GLN A 170 15.94 -21.89 15.02
CA GLN A 170 14.50 -21.63 15.19
C GLN A 170 14.29 -20.31 15.92
N THR A 171 13.10 -19.74 15.85
CA THR A 171 12.76 -18.52 16.58
C THR A 171 12.29 -18.79 18.02
N SER A 172 12.22 -20.05 18.44
CA SER A 172 11.76 -20.49 19.78
C SER A 172 12.57 -19.88 20.94
N GLY A 173 13.86 -19.57 20.75
CA GLY A 173 14.66 -18.85 21.76
C GLY A 173 14.03 -17.51 22.15
N GLY A 174 13.37 -16.82 21.22
CA GLY A 174 12.62 -15.61 21.53
C GLY A 174 11.41 -15.85 22.44
N GLN A 175 10.75 -17.02 22.36
CA GLN A 175 9.66 -17.39 23.26
C GLN A 175 10.19 -17.55 24.70
N ILE A 176 11.37 -18.20 24.86
CA ILE A 176 12.02 -18.34 26.17
C ILE A 176 12.33 -16.96 26.75
N ARG A 177 12.90 -16.05 25.95
CA ARG A 177 13.23 -14.69 26.38
C ARG A 177 12.00 -13.90 26.84
N VAL A 178 10.86 -14.05 26.15
CA VAL A 178 9.62 -13.40 26.57
C VAL A 178 9.11 -14.00 27.90
N MET A 179 9.17 -15.33 28.06
CA MET A 179 8.78 -15.98 29.33
C MET A 179 9.72 -15.60 30.50
N ASP A 180 10.95 -15.18 30.22
CA ASP A 180 11.86 -14.64 31.25
C ASP A 180 11.53 -13.20 31.65
N MET A 181 11.05 -12.41 30.72
CA MET A 181 10.75 -10.98 30.93
C MET A 181 9.36 -10.76 31.50
N GLU A 182 8.40 -11.62 31.15
CA GLU A 182 6.98 -11.42 31.44
C GLU A 182 6.37 -12.62 32.16
N LYS A 183 5.33 -12.36 32.93
CA LYS A 183 4.51 -13.40 33.57
C LYS A 183 3.23 -13.63 32.77
N PRO A 184 2.70 -14.85 32.76
CA PRO A 184 1.39 -15.12 32.15
C PRO A 184 0.29 -14.19 32.67
N PRO A 185 -0.65 -13.74 31.79
CA PRO A 185 -0.87 -14.27 30.44
C PRO A 185 0.12 -13.73 29.40
N ILE A 186 0.68 -14.61 28.56
CA ILE A 186 1.59 -14.29 27.48
C ILE A 186 0.94 -14.66 26.15
N LYS A 187 1.06 -13.78 25.16
CA LYS A 187 0.56 -14.02 23.80
C LYS A 187 1.45 -13.31 22.80
N VAL A 188 2.47 -14.01 22.30
CA VAL A 188 3.56 -13.41 21.51
C VAL A 188 3.77 -14.14 20.20
N LEU A 189 4.15 -13.37 19.17
CA LEU A 189 4.61 -13.83 17.88
C LEU A 189 6.08 -13.45 17.70
N VAL A 190 6.91 -14.40 17.32
CA VAL A 190 8.37 -14.22 17.16
C VAL A 190 8.77 -14.46 15.71
N PRO A 191 8.77 -13.43 14.85
CA PRO A 191 9.29 -13.53 13.49
C PRO A 191 10.80 -13.41 13.45
N GLY A 192 11.45 -14.08 12.48
CA GLY A 192 12.87 -13.84 12.26
C GLY A 192 13.53 -14.80 11.30
N ARG A 193 14.78 -14.46 10.95
CA ARG A 193 15.67 -15.35 10.18
C ARG A 193 16.18 -16.47 11.06
N VAL A 194 16.30 -17.63 10.48
CA VAL A 194 16.86 -18.83 11.12
C VAL A 194 17.84 -19.49 10.17
N PHE A 195 18.74 -20.31 10.72
CA PHE A 195 19.90 -20.81 10.01
C PHE A 195 20.05 -22.32 10.24
N ARG A 196 20.19 -23.08 9.16
CA ARG A 196 20.48 -24.52 9.16
C ARG A 196 21.45 -24.80 8.04
N SER A 197 22.33 -25.78 8.17
CA SER A 197 23.34 -26.05 7.14
C SER A 197 22.77 -26.77 5.91
N ASP A 198 21.51 -27.20 5.96
CA ASP A 198 20.81 -27.83 4.84
C ASP A 198 20.71 -26.91 3.62
N SER A 199 21.00 -27.45 2.43
CA SER A 199 20.89 -26.72 1.17
C SER A 199 20.47 -27.65 0.04
N ASP A 200 19.20 -27.51 -0.42
CA ASP A 200 18.67 -28.22 -1.58
C ASP A 200 17.61 -27.35 -2.32
N ALA A 201 16.87 -27.93 -3.28
CA ALA A 201 15.85 -27.19 -4.02
C ALA A 201 14.66 -26.70 -3.17
N THR A 202 14.51 -27.23 -1.95
CA THR A 202 13.42 -26.93 -1.01
C THR A 202 13.91 -26.33 0.31
N HIS A 203 15.22 -26.33 0.56
CA HIS A 203 15.86 -25.84 1.76
C HIS A 203 16.94 -24.81 1.43
N SER A 204 16.97 -23.72 2.17
CA SER A 204 18.00 -22.68 2.12
C SER A 204 18.74 -22.65 3.45
N PRO A 205 20.06 -22.43 3.45
CA PRO A 205 20.84 -22.27 4.70
C PRO A 205 20.32 -21.16 5.60
N MET A 206 19.68 -20.17 5.05
CA MET A 206 18.96 -19.12 5.76
C MET A 206 17.53 -19.09 5.23
N PHE A 207 16.55 -19.07 6.14
CA PHE A 207 15.14 -18.91 5.82
C PHE A 207 14.43 -18.14 6.93
N HIS A 208 13.18 -17.80 6.72
CA HIS A 208 12.39 -17.06 7.70
C HIS A 208 11.37 -17.95 8.38
N GLN A 209 11.31 -17.84 9.69
CA GLN A 209 10.35 -18.54 10.53
C GLN A 209 9.56 -17.53 11.35
N MET A 210 8.34 -17.88 11.68
CA MET A 210 7.49 -17.14 12.59
C MET A 210 6.87 -18.12 13.56
N GLU A 211 7.11 -17.92 14.84
CA GLU A 211 6.56 -18.78 15.90
C GLU A 211 5.66 -17.98 16.81
N GLY A 212 4.58 -18.62 17.23
CA GLY A 212 3.65 -18.05 18.21
C GLY A 212 3.62 -18.85 19.48
N LEU A 213 3.49 -18.15 20.61
CA LEU A 213 3.34 -18.71 21.94
C LEU A 213 2.13 -18.07 22.64
N VAL A 214 1.31 -18.90 23.26
CA VAL A 214 0.28 -18.48 24.21
C VAL A 214 0.47 -19.25 25.48
N VAL A 215 0.55 -18.55 26.62
CA VAL A 215 0.60 -19.15 27.97
C VAL A 215 -0.41 -18.45 28.87
N ASP A 216 -1.37 -19.20 29.38
CA ASP A 216 -2.37 -18.70 30.32
C ASP A 216 -2.96 -19.90 31.13
N LYS A 217 -3.93 -19.63 31.99
CA LYS A 217 -4.62 -20.68 32.73
C LYS A 217 -5.59 -21.46 31.84
N GLY A 218 -5.48 -22.80 31.89
CA GLY A 218 -6.42 -23.69 31.24
C GLY A 218 -6.37 -23.71 29.71
N ILE A 219 -5.24 -23.33 29.12
CA ILE A 219 -5.00 -23.41 27.66
C ILE A 219 -4.93 -24.88 27.23
N THR A 220 -5.58 -25.20 26.12
CA THR A 220 -5.75 -26.55 25.61
C THR A 220 -5.37 -26.68 24.13
N LEU A 221 -5.25 -27.92 23.63
CA LEU A 221 -5.07 -28.21 22.20
C LEU A 221 -6.26 -27.71 21.36
N CYS A 222 -7.46 -27.64 21.92
CA CYS A 222 -8.64 -27.11 21.24
C CYS A 222 -8.54 -25.59 21.00
N ASP A 223 -7.95 -24.86 21.94
CA ASP A 223 -7.69 -23.41 21.79
C ASP A 223 -6.67 -23.18 20.67
N LEU A 224 -5.61 -23.99 20.60
CA LEU A 224 -4.65 -23.99 19.50
C LEU A 224 -5.38 -24.24 18.17
N GLN A 225 -6.19 -25.30 18.06
CA GLN A 225 -6.91 -25.62 16.84
C GLN A 225 -7.83 -24.48 16.41
N GLY A 226 -8.63 -23.96 17.34
CA GLY A 226 -9.56 -22.86 17.04
C GLY A 226 -8.87 -21.57 16.57
N MET A 227 -7.68 -21.26 17.12
CA MET A 227 -6.86 -20.13 16.68
C MET A 227 -6.26 -20.40 15.29
N LEU A 228 -5.73 -21.59 15.04
CA LEU A 228 -5.16 -21.97 13.73
C LEU A 228 -6.23 -22.04 12.63
N ASP A 229 -7.44 -22.48 12.93
CA ASP A 229 -8.56 -22.45 11.98
C ASP A 229 -8.83 -21.03 11.49
N LYS A 230 -8.89 -20.06 12.40
CA LYS A 230 -9.07 -18.64 12.04
C LYS A 230 -7.91 -18.08 11.23
N PHE A 231 -6.68 -18.40 11.61
CA PHE A 231 -5.48 -18.00 10.89
C PHE A 231 -5.49 -18.53 9.46
N VAL A 232 -5.73 -19.82 9.29
CA VAL A 232 -5.72 -20.49 7.97
C VAL A 232 -6.84 -19.94 7.08
N GLN A 233 -8.04 -19.72 7.64
CA GLN A 233 -9.15 -19.11 6.90
C GLN A 233 -8.87 -17.69 6.46
N ALA A 234 -8.21 -16.89 7.29
CA ALA A 234 -7.82 -15.52 6.94
C ALA A 234 -6.78 -15.50 5.80
N LEU A 235 -5.85 -16.48 5.78
CA LEU A 235 -4.74 -16.51 4.84
C LEU A 235 -5.08 -17.18 3.50
N PHE A 236 -5.85 -18.26 3.53
CA PHE A 236 -6.13 -19.12 2.36
C PHE A 236 -7.60 -19.17 1.93
N GLY A 237 -8.49 -18.53 2.67
CA GLY A 237 -9.91 -18.45 2.36
C GLY A 237 -10.82 -19.19 3.35
N ALA A 238 -12.06 -18.74 3.47
CA ALA A 238 -13.02 -19.17 4.50
C ALA A 238 -13.38 -20.66 4.46
N ASP A 239 -13.26 -21.31 3.31
CA ASP A 239 -13.62 -22.72 3.13
C ASP A 239 -12.50 -23.69 3.48
N VAL A 240 -11.29 -23.18 3.76
CA VAL A 240 -10.11 -24.00 4.09
C VAL A 240 -10.23 -24.54 5.52
N LYS A 241 -10.01 -25.83 5.68
CA LYS A 241 -10.10 -26.55 6.94
C LYS A 241 -8.73 -27.00 7.41
N THR A 242 -8.51 -27.07 8.71
CA THR A 242 -7.32 -27.67 9.31
C THR A 242 -7.54 -29.13 9.66
N ARG A 243 -6.44 -29.86 9.73
CA ARG A 243 -6.36 -31.22 10.27
C ARG A 243 -5.08 -31.35 11.09
N LEU A 244 -5.23 -31.82 12.32
CA LEU A 244 -4.11 -32.12 13.21
C LEU A 244 -3.69 -33.57 13.03
N ARG A 245 -2.39 -33.81 12.75
CA ARG A 245 -1.78 -35.14 12.74
C ARG A 245 -0.78 -35.24 13.90
N PRO A 246 -0.76 -36.35 14.66
CA PRO A 246 0.27 -36.56 15.67
C PRO A 246 1.68 -36.37 15.09
N SER A 247 2.52 -35.67 15.84
CA SER A 247 3.93 -35.42 15.52
C SER A 247 4.76 -35.46 16.80
N TYR A 248 6.05 -35.20 16.70
CA TYR A 248 6.94 -35.13 17.85
C TYR A 248 7.84 -33.90 17.74
N PHE A 249 7.82 -33.08 18.78
CA PHE A 249 8.78 -32.00 19.00
C PHE A 249 9.20 -32.03 20.49
N PRO A 250 10.49 -31.87 20.83
CA PRO A 250 10.95 -32.00 22.22
C PRO A 250 10.32 -30.95 23.18
N PHE A 251 9.92 -29.82 22.64
CA PHE A 251 9.39 -28.67 23.41
C PHE A 251 7.85 -28.63 23.50
N THR A 252 7.14 -29.60 22.89
CA THR A 252 5.66 -29.69 22.97
C THR A 252 5.21 -31.11 23.24
N GLU A 253 4.12 -31.25 24.03
CA GLU A 253 3.43 -32.54 24.26
C GLU A 253 1.96 -32.28 24.69
N PRO A 254 0.97 -32.74 23.89
CA PRO A 254 1.10 -33.39 22.58
C PRO A 254 1.60 -32.45 21.50
N SER A 255 2.38 -33.02 20.54
CA SER A 255 2.84 -32.34 19.36
C SER A 255 2.00 -32.73 18.15
N VAL A 256 1.76 -31.78 17.24
CA VAL A 256 0.97 -32.00 16.03
C VAL A 256 1.61 -31.32 14.81
N ALA A 257 1.54 -32.01 13.68
CA ALA A 257 1.69 -31.38 12.37
C ALA A 257 0.30 -30.89 11.92
N VAL A 258 0.25 -29.71 11.35
CA VAL A 258 -1.01 -29.07 10.92
C VAL A 258 -1.07 -29.06 9.40
N ASP A 259 -2.04 -29.78 8.87
CA ASP A 259 -2.37 -29.78 7.45
C ASP A 259 -3.56 -28.88 7.18
N VAL A 260 -3.58 -28.23 6.03
CA VAL A 260 -4.73 -27.50 5.49
C VAL A 260 -5.34 -28.26 4.32
N SER A 261 -6.68 -28.20 4.18
CA SER A 261 -7.32 -28.70 2.96
C SER A 261 -6.79 -27.93 1.75
N CYS A 262 -6.45 -28.65 0.69
CA CYS A 262 -5.85 -28.02 -0.48
C CYS A 262 -6.80 -26.98 -1.07
N PHE A 263 -6.41 -25.73 -1.04
CA PHE A 263 -7.20 -24.61 -1.53
C PHE A 263 -7.28 -24.58 -3.07
N GLU A 264 -6.29 -25.17 -3.77
CA GLU A 264 -6.31 -25.25 -5.23
C GLU A 264 -7.38 -26.23 -5.76
N CYS A 265 -7.48 -27.41 -5.17
CA CYS A 265 -8.41 -28.46 -5.63
C CYS A 265 -9.63 -28.66 -4.71
N GLY A 266 -9.79 -27.86 -3.66
CA GLY A 266 -10.88 -28.03 -2.69
C GLY A 266 -10.85 -29.39 -1.99
N GLY A 267 -9.67 -29.97 -1.75
CA GLY A 267 -9.50 -31.29 -1.11
C GLY A 267 -9.67 -32.50 -2.01
N LYS A 268 -9.87 -32.34 -3.33
CA LYS A 268 -10.11 -33.44 -4.29
C LYS A 268 -8.83 -34.20 -4.69
N GLY A 269 -7.67 -33.61 -4.48
CA GLY A 269 -6.37 -34.12 -4.90
C GLY A 269 -5.88 -33.51 -6.22
N CYS A 270 -4.69 -32.90 -6.20
CA CYS A 270 -4.01 -32.30 -7.34
C CYS A 270 -2.49 -32.45 -7.19
N PRO A 271 -1.67 -32.08 -8.19
CA PRO A 271 -0.20 -32.13 -8.08
C PRO A 271 0.34 -31.33 -6.91
N LEU A 272 -0.24 -30.16 -6.57
CA LEU A 272 0.20 -29.32 -5.45
C LEU A 272 0.12 -30.07 -4.10
N CYS A 273 -0.98 -30.76 -3.84
CA CYS A 273 -1.16 -31.55 -2.62
C CYS A 273 -0.69 -33.00 -2.79
N LYS A 274 0.04 -33.36 -3.85
CA LYS A 274 0.48 -34.74 -4.17
C LYS A 274 -0.69 -35.73 -4.15
N HIS A 275 -1.86 -35.31 -4.65
CA HIS A 275 -3.11 -36.08 -4.73
C HIS A 275 -3.72 -36.49 -3.38
N THR A 276 -3.21 -35.97 -2.25
CA THR A 276 -3.74 -36.27 -0.91
C THR A 276 -4.95 -35.46 -0.50
N GLY A 277 -5.18 -34.29 -1.15
CA GLY A 277 -6.18 -33.30 -0.76
C GLY A 277 -5.76 -32.41 0.42
N TRP A 278 -4.56 -32.64 0.99
CA TRP A 278 -4.05 -31.94 2.18
C TRP A 278 -2.63 -31.44 1.96
N ILE A 279 -2.28 -30.32 2.56
CA ILE A 279 -0.96 -29.69 2.49
C ILE A 279 -0.49 -29.42 3.91
N GLU A 280 0.67 -29.95 4.30
CA GLU A 280 1.30 -29.61 5.57
C GLU A 280 1.87 -28.18 5.51
N VAL A 281 1.53 -27.37 6.52
CA VAL A 281 1.90 -25.95 6.56
C VAL A 281 2.72 -25.57 7.78
N LEU A 282 2.53 -26.21 8.94
CA LEU A 282 3.21 -25.84 10.17
C LEU A 282 3.25 -26.99 11.21
N GLY A 283 4.15 -26.85 12.18
CA GLY A 283 4.19 -27.68 13.38
C GLY A 283 3.66 -26.90 14.58
N ALA A 284 3.00 -27.61 15.51
CA ALA A 284 2.44 -26.98 16.69
C ALA A 284 2.30 -27.99 17.85
N GLY A 285 1.91 -27.50 19.01
CA GLY A 285 1.57 -28.41 20.15
C GLY A 285 1.34 -27.65 21.44
N VAL A 286 0.98 -28.38 22.47
CA VAL A 286 0.91 -27.87 23.85
C VAL A 286 2.33 -27.76 24.38
N VAL A 287 2.68 -26.64 25.01
CA VAL A 287 4.05 -26.41 25.54
C VAL A 287 4.38 -27.46 26.59
N HIS A 288 5.53 -28.10 26.43
CA HIS A 288 5.98 -29.12 27.37
C HIS A 288 6.20 -28.53 28.78
N HIS A 289 5.81 -29.26 29.82
CA HIS A 289 5.92 -28.80 31.21
C HIS A 289 7.34 -28.34 31.58
N SER A 290 8.36 -29.10 31.16
CA SER A 290 9.76 -28.75 31.42
C SER A 290 10.16 -27.39 30.80
N VAL A 291 9.55 -26.98 29.69
CA VAL A 291 9.83 -25.65 29.10
C VAL A 291 9.26 -24.55 29.99
N LEU A 292 8.05 -24.71 30.52
CA LEU A 292 7.47 -23.76 31.47
C LEU A 292 8.28 -23.70 32.78
N GLU A 293 8.67 -24.87 33.32
CA GLU A 293 9.50 -24.96 34.52
C GLU A 293 10.86 -24.30 34.35
N ASN A 294 11.52 -24.51 33.19
CA ASN A 294 12.79 -23.88 32.85
C ASN A 294 12.71 -22.33 32.75
N CYS A 295 11.48 -21.80 32.58
CA CYS A 295 11.20 -20.36 32.54
C CYS A 295 10.58 -19.86 33.88
N GLY A 296 10.55 -20.70 34.93
CA GLY A 296 10.00 -20.33 36.25
C GLY A 296 8.48 -20.17 36.27
N ILE A 297 7.78 -20.77 35.31
CA ILE A 297 6.31 -20.78 35.22
C ILE A 297 5.79 -22.13 35.77
N ASP A 298 4.87 -22.08 36.74
CA ASP A 298 4.32 -23.28 37.33
C ASP A 298 3.34 -24.00 36.37
N PRO A 299 3.68 -25.20 35.85
CA PRO A 299 2.82 -25.95 34.93
C PRO A 299 1.55 -26.53 35.53
N ASN A 300 1.44 -26.51 36.86
CA ASN A 300 0.16 -26.90 37.56
C ASN A 300 -0.87 -25.77 37.53
N VAL A 301 -0.44 -24.53 37.29
CA VAL A 301 -1.29 -23.33 37.24
C VAL A 301 -1.51 -22.86 35.81
N TYR A 302 -0.46 -22.94 34.99
CA TYR A 302 -0.47 -22.43 33.65
C TYR A 302 -0.22 -23.54 32.63
N SER A 303 -0.83 -23.40 31.47
CA SER A 303 -0.58 -24.23 30.30
C SER A 303 -0.42 -23.31 29.08
N GLY A 304 0.07 -23.83 27.98
CA GLY A 304 0.25 -23.03 26.80
C GLY A 304 0.29 -23.86 25.53
N PHE A 305 0.21 -23.20 24.40
CA PHE A 305 0.51 -23.81 23.11
C PHE A 305 1.53 -22.97 22.35
N ALA A 306 2.26 -23.63 21.46
CA ALA A 306 3.17 -23.00 20.51
C ALA A 306 2.96 -23.56 19.10
N PHE A 307 3.32 -22.76 18.11
CA PHE A 307 3.31 -23.16 16.69
C PHE A 307 4.44 -22.45 15.95
N GLY A 308 4.93 -23.08 14.85
CA GLY A 308 6.01 -22.53 14.04
C GLY A 308 5.72 -22.66 12.55
N ILE A 309 5.83 -21.55 11.82
CA ILE A 309 5.50 -21.37 10.41
C ILE A 309 6.77 -20.98 9.64
N GLY A 310 7.10 -21.70 8.57
CA GLY A 310 8.10 -21.25 7.58
C GLY A 310 7.48 -20.26 6.61
N ILE A 311 7.97 -19.02 6.59
CA ILE A 311 7.38 -17.93 5.78
C ILE A 311 7.52 -18.22 4.29
N GLU A 312 8.67 -18.75 3.86
CA GLU A 312 8.90 -19.17 2.47
C GLU A 312 7.90 -20.23 2.03
N ARG A 313 7.57 -21.18 2.92
CA ARG A 313 6.59 -22.23 2.62
C ARG A 313 5.23 -21.65 2.32
N ILE A 314 4.80 -20.67 3.09
CA ILE A 314 3.54 -19.96 2.85
C ILE A 314 3.62 -19.14 1.56
N ALA A 315 4.72 -18.44 1.32
CA ALA A 315 4.92 -17.64 0.10
C ALA A 315 4.89 -18.54 -1.15
N MET A 316 5.59 -19.69 -1.10
CA MET A 316 5.58 -20.67 -2.19
C MET A 316 4.16 -21.17 -2.49
N LEU A 317 3.38 -21.48 -1.45
CA LEU A 317 2.01 -21.95 -1.60
C LEU A 317 1.09 -20.85 -2.14
N LYS A 318 1.20 -19.65 -1.61
CA LYS A 318 0.31 -18.52 -1.95
C LYS A 318 0.53 -18.01 -3.37
N TYR A 319 1.79 -17.93 -3.80
CA TYR A 319 2.18 -17.36 -5.10
C TYR A 319 2.51 -18.40 -6.15
N GLY A 320 2.38 -19.70 -5.85
CA GLY A 320 2.70 -20.78 -6.79
C GLY A 320 4.19 -20.87 -7.13
N ILE A 321 5.08 -20.43 -6.22
CA ILE A 321 6.53 -20.48 -6.40
C ILE A 321 7.00 -21.91 -6.18
N ASN A 322 7.65 -22.51 -7.16
CA ASN A 322 8.06 -23.92 -7.15
C ASN A 322 9.52 -24.16 -6.72
N ASN A 323 10.31 -23.10 -6.58
CA ASN A 323 11.70 -23.15 -6.15
C ASN A 323 11.99 -22.03 -5.16
N ILE A 324 12.46 -22.40 -3.96
CA ILE A 324 12.79 -21.46 -2.89
C ILE A 324 13.93 -20.50 -3.29
N GLY A 325 14.89 -20.97 -4.12
CA GLY A 325 16.03 -20.17 -4.60
C GLY A 325 15.61 -18.89 -5.29
N LEU A 326 14.48 -18.89 -6.02
CA LEU A 326 13.97 -17.69 -6.70
C LEU A 326 13.75 -16.49 -5.75
N MET A 327 13.44 -16.76 -4.48
CA MET A 327 13.26 -15.72 -3.46
C MET A 327 14.59 -15.14 -2.94
N PHE A 328 15.73 -15.77 -3.26
CA PHE A 328 17.05 -15.37 -2.77
C PHE A 328 18.03 -14.97 -3.89
N GLU A 329 17.71 -15.24 -5.15
CA GLU A 329 18.55 -14.90 -6.31
C GLU A 329 18.54 -13.42 -6.67
N ASN A 330 17.61 -12.64 -6.10
CA ASN A 330 17.44 -11.21 -6.37
C ASN A 330 17.22 -10.87 -7.86
N ASP A 331 16.58 -11.77 -8.61
CA ASP A 331 16.22 -11.54 -10.02
C ASP A 331 15.08 -10.53 -10.13
N LEU A 332 15.35 -9.37 -10.73
CA LEU A 332 14.37 -8.31 -10.90
C LEU A 332 13.15 -8.74 -11.73
N ARG A 333 13.28 -9.72 -12.63
CA ARG A 333 12.14 -10.23 -13.41
C ARG A 333 11.17 -11.02 -12.52
N PHE A 334 11.70 -11.69 -11.51
CA PHE A 334 10.90 -12.35 -10.49
C PHE A 334 10.26 -11.32 -9.54
N LEU A 335 11.05 -10.40 -9.00
CA LEU A 335 10.57 -9.42 -8.02
C LEU A 335 9.50 -8.47 -8.58
N LYS A 336 9.62 -8.09 -9.86
CA LYS A 336 8.62 -7.23 -10.54
C LYS A 336 7.23 -7.85 -10.67
N GLN A 337 7.08 -9.17 -10.47
CA GLN A 337 5.77 -9.82 -10.47
C GLN A 337 4.94 -9.50 -9.21
N PHE A 338 5.55 -8.88 -8.20
CA PHE A 338 4.91 -8.47 -6.94
C PHE A 338 4.75 -6.95 -6.84
N GLU A 339 4.96 -6.21 -7.94
CA GLU A 339 4.64 -4.79 -8.04
C GLU A 339 3.11 -4.64 -8.18
N ASP A 340 2.49 -3.78 -7.33
CA ASP A 340 1.07 -3.39 -7.42
C ASP A 340 0.85 -2.33 -8.51
#